data_34187a4bfdee3da560311ae9bfc1821e
#
_entry.id   34187a4bfdee3da560311ae9bfc1821e
#
_cell.length_a   1.000
_cell.length_b   1.000
_cell.length_c   1.000
_cell.angle_alpha   90.00
_cell.angle_beta   90.00
_cell.angle_gamma   90.00
#
_symmetry.space_group_name_H-M   'P 1'
#
loop_
_entity.id
_entity.type
_entity.pdbx_description
1 polymer ?
#
loop_
_entity_poly.entity_id
_entity_poly.type
_entity_poly.pdbx_seq_one_letter_code
_entity_poly.pdbx_strand_id
1 'polypeptide(L)'
;MITTREEYDYVVSRGYEPLIDARFPMDIHLREEIQKEKFGGNNAEGNAKFYKWCLEHKPNICEECGKPIRYASAVNVSHILTRGSHPECAHDPRNANILCFECHNKWENSTTRKGMIIKARNGRTIEMLKKEYNLLRKNFVL
;
A
#
# COMPACT_ATOMS: atom_id res chain seq x y z
N MET A 1 18.21 4.28 -7.21
CA MET A 1 17.32 4.22 -6.04
C MET A 1 17.18 5.61 -5.42
N ILE A 2 15.98 5.98 -5.03
CA ILE A 2 15.71 7.24 -4.33
C ILE A 2 16.14 7.08 -2.87
N THR A 3 17.08 7.91 -2.42
CA THR A 3 17.62 7.84 -1.06
C THR A 3 17.47 9.16 -0.28
N THR A 4 17.11 10.24 -0.95
CA THR A 4 16.96 11.55 -0.31
C THR A 4 15.58 12.15 -0.58
N ARG A 5 15.14 13.05 0.32
CA ARG A 5 13.88 13.76 0.16
C ARG A 5 13.88 14.62 -1.10
N GLU A 6 15.01 15.23 -1.45
CA GLU A 6 15.14 16.05 -2.64
C GLU A 6 14.90 15.23 -3.91
N GLU A 7 15.45 14.01 -3.96
CA GLU A 7 15.20 13.10 -5.09
C GLU A 7 13.73 12.71 -5.18
N TYR A 8 13.10 12.41 -4.04
CA TYR A 8 11.68 12.10 -3.99
C TYR A 8 10.85 13.27 -4.51
N ASP A 9 11.08 14.47 -3.98
CA ASP A 9 10.34 15.68 -4.37
C ASP A 9 10.53 15.98 -5.85
N TYR A 10 11.73 15.76 -6.39
CA TYR A 10 12.01 15.95 -7.82
C TYR A 10 11.15 15.02 -8.67
N VAL A 11 11.11 13.71 -8.35
CA VAL A 11 10.32 12.74 -9.11
C VAL A 11 8.83 13.09 -9.05
N VAL A 12 8.33 13.49 -7.87
CA VAL A 12 6.93 13.92 -7.71
C VAL A 12 6.65 15.14 -8.57
N SER A 13 7.58 16.10 -8.62
CA SER A 13 7.42 17.30 -9.44
C SER A 13 7.33 16.99 -10.94
N ARG A 14 7.85 15.83 -11.36
CA ARG A 14 7.79 15.36 -12.74
C ARG A 14 6.52 14.56 -13.04
N GLY A 15 5.61 14.44 -12.08
CA GLY A 15 4.33 13.78 -12.27
C GLY A 15 4.28 12.29 -11.89
N TYR A 16 5.29 11.80 -11.19
CA TYR A 16 5.34 10.39 -10.76
C TYR A 16 5.26 10.30 -9.24
N GLU A 17 4.72 9.20 -8.73
CA GLU A 17 4.62 8.97 -7.29
C GLU A 17 5.39 7.71 -6.89
N PRO A 18 6.63 7.87 -6.36
CA PRO A 18 7.46 6.72 -5.99
C PRO A 18 6.86 5.82 -4.91
N LEU A 19 5.92 6.31 -4.12
CA LEU A 19 5.27 5.47 -3.10
C LEU A 19 4.51 4.29 -3.72
N ILE A 20 4.07 4.42 -4.97
CA ILE A 20 3.33 3.35 -5.67
C ILE A 20 3.95 2.95 -7.00
N ASP A 21 4.87 3.73 -7.55
CA ASP A 21 5.46 3.47 -8.87
C ASP A 21 6.76 2.68 -8.73
N ALA A 22 6.71 1.39 -9.04
CA ALA A 22 7.85 0.47 -8.90
C ALA A 22 9.05 0.84 -9.78
N ARG A 23 8.86 1.69 -10.78
CA ARG A 23 9.98 2.17 -11.62
C ARG A 23 10.93 3.07 -10.84
N PHE A 24 10.50 3.60 -9.69
CA PHE A 24 11.29 4.47 -8.83
C PHE A 24 11.47 3.82 -7.46
N PRO A 25 12.36 2.83 -7.35
CA PRO A 25 12.61 2.18 -6.06
C PRO A 25 13.17 3.17 -5.06
N MET A 26 12.75 3.02 -3.81
CA MET A 26 13.06 3.95 -2.73
C MET A 26 13.67 3.22 -1.53
N ASP A 27 14.64 3.86 -0.90
CA ASP A 27 15.17 3.39 0.37
C ASP A 27 14.04 3.25 1.40
N ILE A 28 14.03 2.14 2.14
CA ILE A 28 12.93 1.83 3.07
C ILE A 28 12.84 2.81 4.23
N HIS A 29 13.97 3.34 4.71
CA HIS A 29 13.97 4.32 5.80
C HIS A 29 13.34 5.63 5.35
N LEU A 30 13.68 6.08 4.15
CA LEU A 30 13.09 7.27 3.55
C LEU A 30 11.59 7.06 3.31
N ARG A 31 11.22 5.89 2.80
CA ARG A 31 9.81 5.54 2.57
C ARG A 31 9.00 5.65 3.84
N GLU A 32 9.48 5.04 4.92
CA GLU A 32 8.78 5.09 6.20
C GLU A 32 8.63 6.52 6.71
N GLU A 33 9.69 7.33 6.61
CA GLU A 33 9.66 8.72 7.00
C GLU A 33 8.59 9.50 6.25
N ILE A 34 8.53 9.34 4.92
CA ILE A 34 7.56 10.02 4.08
C ILE A 34 6.13 9.54 4.40
N GLN A 35 5.94 8.24 4.58
CA GLN A 35 4.63 7.69 4.94
C GLN A 35 4.12 8.22 6.27
N LYS A 36 4.97 8.29 7.27
CA LYS A 36 4.62 8.85 8.59
C LYS A 36 4.25 10.32 8.48
N GLU A 37 4.99 11.08 7.69
CA GLU A 37 4.71 12.50 7.47
C GLU A 37 3.36 12.70 6.80
N LYS A 38 3.03 11.88 5.80
CA LYS A 38 1.77 12.01 5.04
C LYS A 38 0.55 11.52 5.83
N PHE A 39 0.69 10.42 6.54
CA PHE A 39 -0.47 9.72 7.12
C PHE A 39 -0.51 9.73 8.65
N GLY A 40 0.63 9.85 9.31
CA GLY A 40 0.69 9.75 10.76
C GLY A 40 0.71 8.30 11.24
N GLY A 41 0.14 8.05 12.41
CA GLY A 41 0.15 6.74 13.05
C GLY A 41 -0.96 5.81 12.56
N ASN A 42 -0.86 4.53 12.96
CA ASN A 42 -1.88 3.52 12.67
C ASN A 42 -3.07 3.70 13.65
N ASN A 43 -3.86 4.70 13.39
CA ASN A 43 -5.05 5.07 14.16
C ASN A 43 -6.14 5.56 13.19
N ALA A 44 -7.33 5.87 13.72
CA ALA A 44 -8.47 6.26 12.89
C ALA A 44 -8.16 7.45 11.96
N GLU A 45 -7.48 8.46 12.48
CA GLU A 45 -7.13 9.65 11.68
C GLU A 45 -6.12 9.32 10.59
N GLY A 46 -5.05 8.62 10.93
CA GLY A 46 -4.02 8.22 9.98
C GLY A 46 -4.56 7.27 8.92
N ASN A 47 -5.41 6.34 9.32
CA ASN A 47 -6.04 5.40 8.39
C ASN A 47 -6.96 6.11 7.40
N ALA A 48 -7.72 7.11 7.86
CA ALA A 48 -8.57 7.90 6.98
C ALA A 48 -7.76 8.66 5.93
N LYS A 49 -6.64 9.26 6.33
CA LYS A 49 -5.72 9.94 5.40
C LYS A 49 -5.14 8.98 4.38
N PHE A 50 -4.75 7.79 4.82
CA PHE A 50 -4.20 6.76 3.96
C PHE A 50 -5.22 6.29 2.92
N TYR A 51 -6.44 5.99 3.32
CA TYR A 51 -7.49 5.55 2.40
C TYR A 51 -7.81 6.61 1.36
N LYS A 52 -7.93 7.85 1.79
CA LYS A 52 -8.17 8.98 0.88
C LYS A 52 -7.05 9.11 -0.15
N TRP A 53 -5.81 9.03 0.30
CA TRP A 53 -4.65 9.11 -0.58
C TRP A 53 -4.64 7.99 -1.62
N CYS A 54 -4.92 6.75 -1.19
CA CYS A 54 -4.99 5.62 -2.11
C CYS A 54 -6.06 5.82 -3.18
N LEU A 55 -7.24 6.32 -2.79
CA LEU A 55 -8.33 6.57 -3.73
C LEU A 55 -8.01 7.70 -4.71
N GLU A 56 -7.20 8.66 -4.30
CA GLU A 56 -6.78 9.78 -5.15
C GLU A 56 -5.67 9.40 -6.13
N HIS A 57 -4.82 8.44 -5.76
CA HIS A 57 -3.61 8.11 -6.53
C HIS A 57 -3.69 6.79 -7.29
N LYS A 58 -4.66 5.95 -6.99
CA LYS A 58 -4.87 4.68 -7.68
C LYS A 58 -6.15 4.72 -8.51
N PRO A 59 -6.22 4.01 -9.64
CA PRO A 59 -7.46 3.95 -10.43
C PRO A 59 -8.62 3.37 -9.61
N ASN A 60 -9.80 3.96 -9.72
CA ASN A 60 -11.01 3.47 -9.06
C ASN A 60 -11.63 2.33 -9.87
N ILE A 61 -10.86 1.28 -10.06
CA ILE A 61 -11.22 0.08 -10.81
C ILE A 61 -10.82 -1.10 -9.92
N CYS A 62 -11.73 -2.07 -9.76
CA CYS A 62 -11.43 -3.26 -8.98
C CYS A 62 -10.24 -4.02 -9.57
N GLU A 63 -9.17 -4.21 -8.80
CA GLU A 63 -7.97 -4.87 -9.28
C GLU A 63 -8.17 -6.36 -9.52
N GLU A 64 -9.24 -6.95 -9.00
CA GLU A 64 -9.56 -8.36 -9.23
C GLU A 64 -10.46 -8.58 -10.45
N CYS A 65 -11.64 -7.94 -10.48
CA CYS A 65 -12.63 -8.21 -11.51
C CYS A 65 -12.69 -7.16 -12.62
N GLY A 66 -11.95 -6.06 -12.48
CA GLY A 66 -11.90 -5.00 -13.49
C GLY A 66 -13.11 -4.08 -13.54
N LYS A 67 -14.06 -4.24 -12.62
CA LYS A 67 -15.27 -3.42 -12.58
C LYS A 67 -14.92 -2.00 -12.11
N PRO A 68 -15.41 -0.96 -12.81
CA PRO A 68 -15.27 0.42 -12.30
C PRO A 68 -16.03 0.58 -11.00
N ILE A 69 -15.44 1.32 -10.06
CA ILE A 69 -16.04 1.61 -8.76
C ILE A 69 -16.51 3.05 -8.80
N ARG A 70 -17.84 3.23 -8.92
CA ARG A 70 -18.44 4.53 -9.18
C ARG A 70 -18.31 5.52 -8.02
N TYR A 71 -18.49 5.03 -6.81
CA TYR A 71 -18.43 5.84 -5.58
C TYR A 71 -17.44 5.19 -4.63
N ALA A 72 -16.16 5.22 -5.03
CA ALA A 72 -15.11 4.61 -4.24
C ALA A 72 -14.97 5.30 -2.88
N SER A 73 -14.84 4.49 -1.83
CA SER A 73 -14.70 4.95 -0.46
C SER A 73 -13.68 4.07 0.28
N ALA A 74 -13.48 4.34 1.55
CA ALA A 74 -12.55 3.57 2.39
C ALA A 74 -12.78 2.06 2.32
N VAL A 75 -14.03 1.60 2.15
CA VAL A 75 -14.35 0.17 2.07
C VAL A 75 -13.77 -0.50 0.82
N ASN A 76 -13.33 0.28 -0.15
CA ASN A 76 -12.73 -0.24 -1.38
C ASN A 76 -11.21 -0.31 -1.29
N VAL A 77 -10.61 0.17 -0.20
CA VAL A 77 -9.18 0.05 0.04
C VAL A 77 -8.93 -1.17 0.91
N SER A 78 -8.40 -2.23 0.30
CA SER A 78 -8.20 -3.52 0.95
C SER A 78 -6.74 -3.72 1.28
N HIS A 79 -6.41 -3.90 2.56
CA HIS A 79 -5.04 -4.23 2.95
C HIS A 79 -4.67 -5.65 2.53
N ILE A 80 -3.46 -5.81 1.99
CA ILE A 80 -2.92 -7.12 1.62
C ILE A 80 -2.45 -7.84 2.87
N LEU A 81 -1.57 -7.20 3.65
CA LEU A 81 -1.22 -7.62 5.01
C LEU A 81 -2.03 -6.75 5.98
N THR A 82 -2.71 -7.38 6.93
CA THR A 82 -3.64 -6.68 7.81
C THR A 82 -2.93 -5.65 8.70
N ARG A 83 -3.63 -4.54 8.97
CA ARG A 83 -3.11 -3.47 9.83
C ARG A 83 -2.79 -3.96 11.25
N GLY A 84 -3.60 -4.87 11.78
CA GLY A 84 -3.44 -5.38 13.13
C GLY A 84 -2.21 -6.26 13.27
N SER A 85 -1.97 -7.14 12.30
CA SER A 85 -0.85 -8.08 12.33
C SER A 85 0.45 -7.47 11.80
N HIS A 86 0.35 -6.47 10.92
CA HIS A 86 1.51 -5.86 10.26
C HIS A 86 1.42 -4.33 10.30
N PRO A 87 1.46 -3.73 11.52
CA PRO A 87 1.34 -2.28 11.66
C PRO A 87 2.46 -1.51 10.97
N GLU A 88 3.62 -2.12 10.76
CA GLU A 88 4.76 -1.49 10.10
C GLU A 88 4.47 -1.09 8.66
N CYS A 89 3.60 -1.83 7.96
CA CYS A 89 3.25 -1.51 6.58
C CYS A 89 1.77 -1.11 6.41
N ALA A 90 1.10 -0.75 7.51
CA ALA A 90 -0.31 -0.35 7.48
C ALA A 90 -0.56 0.85 6.55
N HIS A 91 0.40 1.76 6.44
CA HIS A 91 0.29 2.95 5.59
C HIS A 91 1.25 2.93 4.40
N ASP A 92 1.67 1.74 3.98
CA ASP A 92 2.40 1.58 2.72
C ASP A 92 1.39 1.40 1.60
N PRO A 93 1.31 2.32 0.62
CA PRO A 93 0.34 2.20 -0.47
C PRO A 93 0.49 0.94 -1.32
N ARG A 94 1.66 0.30 -1.30
CA ARG A 94 1.87 -0.98 -1.98
C ARG A 94 1.15 -2.12 -1.27
N ASN A 95 0.80 -1.93 0.00
CA ASN A 95 0.10 -2.92 0.82
C ASN A 95 -1.43 -2.79 0.71
N ALA A 96 -1.93 -2.20 -0.37
CA ALA A 96 -3.35 -2.00 -0.55
C ALA A 96 -3.78 -2.27 -1.98
N ASN A 97 -4.88 -2.99 -2.13
CA ASN A 97 -5.57 -3.13 -3.41
C ASN A 97 -6.84 -2.26 -3.41
N ILE A 98 -7.23 -1.78 -4.57
CA ILE A 98 -8.56 -1.21 -4.76
C ILE A 98 -9.47 -2.33 -5.22
N LEU A 99 -10.47 -2.67 -4.41
CA LEU A 99 -11.37 -3.79 -4.69
C LEU A 99 -12.83 -3.34 -4.53
N CYS A 100 -13.72 -3.85 -5.40
CA CYS A 100 -15.15 -3.68 -5.17
C CYS A 100 -15.52 -4.44 -3.91
N PHE A 101 -16.70 -4.14 -3.37
CA PHE A 101 -17.16 -4.74 -2.11
C PHE A 101 -17.13 -6.27 -2.14
N GLU A 102 -17.61 -6.86 -3.22
CA GLU A 102 -17.63 -8.33 -3.36
C GLU A 102 -16.23 -8.94 -3.36
N CYS A 103 -15.29 -8.35 -4.12
CA CYS A 103 -13.93 -8.85 -4.19
C CYS A 103 -13.15 -8.60 -2.90
N HIS A 104 -13.44 -7.50 -2.19
CA HIS A 104 -12.88 -7.24 -0.87
C HIS A 104 -13.27 -8.35 0.10
N ASN A 105 -14.55 -8.72 0.12
CA ASN A 105 -15.02 -9.82 0.96
C ASN A 105 -14.37 -11.15 0.60
N LYS A 106 -14.16 -11.41 -0.69
CA LYS A 106 -13.48 -12.63 -1.13
C LYS A 106 -12.03 -12.66 -0.66
N TRP A 107 -11.34 -11.53 -0.65
CA TRP A 107 -9.96 -11.45 -0.16
C TRP A 107 -9.87 -11.71 1.33
N GLU A 108 -10.83 -11.19 2.10
CA GLU A 108 -10.87 -11.37 3.56
C GLU A 108 -11.13 -12.82 3.99
N ASN A 109 -11.71 -13.64 3.11
CA ASN A 109 -12.01 -15.03 3.40
C ASN A 109 -10.94 -15.94 2.78
N SER A 110 -10.22 -16.70 3.61
CA SER A 110 -9.11 -17.55 3.16
C SER A 110 -9.51 -18.59 2.10
N THR A 111 -10.75 -19.07 2.13
CA THR A 111 -11.24 -20.05 1.17
C THR A 111 -11.46 -19.44 -0.21
N THR A 112 -12.14 -18.29 -0.27
CA THR A 112 -12.41 -17.62 -1.55
C THR A 112 -11.18 -16.92 -2.12
N ARG A 113 -10.27 -16.47 -1.25
CA ARG A 113 -9.00 -15.85 -1.65
C ARG A 113 -8.17 -16.77 -2.55
N LYS A 114 -8.21 -18.07 -2.32
CA LYS A 114 -7.43 -19.06 -3.07
C LYS A 114 -7.71 -19.02 -4.58
N GLY A 115 -8.95 -18.68 -4.97
CA GLY A 115 -9.34 -18.62 -6.38
C GLY A 115 -9.18 -17.26 -7.02
N MET A 116 -8.67 -16.25 -6.30
CA MET A 116 -8.57 -14.91 -6.83
C MET A 116 -7.36 -14.74 -7.75
N ILE A 117 -7.54 -13.95 -8.81
CA ILE A 117 -6.50 -13.66 -9.81
C ILE A 117 -5.35 -12.88 -9.16
N ILE A 118 -5.67 -11.93 -8.27
CA ILE A 118 -4.65 -11.08 -7.61
C ILE A 118 -3.80 -11.84 -6.60
N LYS A 119 -4.16 -13.07 -6.25
CA LYS A 119 -3.44 -13.80 -5.19
C LYS A 119 -1.95 -13.95 -5.47
N ALA A 120 -1.57 -14.30 -6.69
CA ALA A 120 -0.16 -14.48 -7.06
C ALA A 120 0.60 -13.15 -6.98
N ARG A 121 0.01 -12.07 -7.50
CA ARG A 121 0.60 -10.74 -7.44
C ARG A 121 0.75 -10.26 -6.00
N ASN A 122 -0.30 -10.45 -5.20
CA ASN A 122 -0.26 -10.08 -3.79
C ASN A 122 0.77 -10.91 -3.01
N GLY A 123 0.96 -12.18 -3.39
CA GLY A 123 1.99 -13.01 -2.79
C GLY A 123 3.40 -12.43 -3.00
N ARG A 124 3.68 -11.94 -4.19
CA ARG A 124 4.95 -11.27 -4.48
C ARG A 124 5.10 -9.97 -3.70
N THR A 125 4.01 -9.22 -3.58
CA THR A 125 3.99 -7.98 -2.78
C THR A 125 4.28 -8.29 -1.31
N ILE A 126 3.65 -9.33 -0.76
CA ILE A 126 3.87 -9.75 0.62
C ILE A 126 5.35 -10.08 0.87
N GLU A 127 5.97 -10.85 -0.01
CA GLU A 127 7.38 -11.20 0.10
C GLU A 127 8.27 -9.95 0.09
N MET A 128 8.01 -9.04 -0.82
CA MET A 128 8.75 -7.79 -0.93
C MET A 128 8.59 -6.93 0.32
N LEU A 129 7.36 -6.77 0.81
CA LEU A 129 7.10 -5.97 2.02
C LEU A 129 7.80 -6.56 3.24
N LYS A 130 7.70 -7.86 3.43
CA LYS A 130 8.35 -8.53 4.57
C LYS A 130 9.85 -8.35 4.53
N LYS A 131 10.46 -8.47 3.35
CA LYS A 131 11.90 -8.28 3.17
C LYS A 131 12.33 -6.86 3.49
N GLU A 132 11.66 -5.86 2.94
CA GLU A 132 12.02 -4.45 3.13
C GLU A 132 11.82 -4.00 4.58
N TYR A 133 10.68 -4.33 5.18
CA TYR A 133 10.41 -3.94 6.57
C TYR A 133 11.26 -4.72 7.56
N ASN A 134 11.71 -5.91 7.22
CA ASN A 134 12.67 -6.64 8.04
C ASN A 134 14.04 -5.94 8.05
N LEU A 135 14.47 -5.36 6.94
CA LEU A 135 15.67 -4.53 6.88
C LEU A 135 15.54 -3.30 7.78
N LEU A 136 14.37 -2.66 7.78
CA LEU A 136 14.10 -1.53 8.65
C LEU A 136 14.25 -1.90 10.12
N ARG A 137 13.69 -3.03 10.55
CA ARG A 137 13.79 -3.50 11.94
C ARG A 137 15.22 -3.80 12.36
N LYS A 138 16.02 -4.41 11.48
CA LYS A 138 17.42 -4.76 11.78
C LYS A 138 18.27 -3.57 12.15
N ASN A 139 17.92 -2.38 11.63
CA ASN A 139 18.67 -1.17 11.92
C ASN A 139 18.31 -0.55 13.27
N PHE A 140 17.28 -1.05 13.95
CA PHE A 140 16.90 -0.64 15.28
C PHE A 140 17.49 -1.54 16.37
N VAL A 141 18.01 -2.69 16.00
CA VAL A 141 18.55 -3.69 16.93
C VAL A 141 20.08 -3.62 16.86
N LEU A 142 20.63 -2.62 17.49
CA LEU A 142 22.10 -2.49 17.62
C LEU A 142 22.51 -2.62 19.07
#